data_11035b6b8c3b364c7486683f4f66d2af
#
_entry.id   11035b6b8c3b364c7486683f4f66d2af
#
_cell.length_a   1.000
_cell.length_b   1.000
_cell.length_c   1.000
_cell.angle_alpha   90.00
_cell.angle_beta   90.00
_cell.angle_gamma   90.00
#
_symmetry.space_group_name_H-M   'P 1'
#
loop_
_entity.id
_entity.type
_entity.pdbx_description
1 polymer ?
#
loop_
_entity_poly.entity_id
_entity_poly.type
_entity_poly.pdbx_seq_one_letter_code
_entity_poly.pdbx_strand_id
1 'polypeptide(L)'
;MEYIISFMETYGYTAMFIAMVLENANVPIPSEIVLGFAGYLIAQGIFDMHTTMVVGILAGIVGSIVSYWLGEHGGRPLLLKYGKYIFFNEHKFELAEKMFNKYGGVAVFFGRLLPGVRTFISFPAGMARYPMWHFIIWTVLGTIPWTILLVYLGKVLGENWQDLIEYNHEFLIGMIVVFVIIAAVLGFRYYRNRR
;
A
#
# COMPACT_ATOMS: atom_id res chain seq x y z
N MET A 1 10.39 -13.54 2.55
CA MET A 1 9.46 -13.58 1.42
C MET A 1 8.78 -14.95 1.33
N GLU A 2 9.53 -16.04 1.31
CA GLU A 2 9.03 -17.43 1.28
C GLU A 2 8.02 -17.76 2.38
N TYR A 3 8.19 -17.21 3.59
CA TYR A 3 7.23 -17.42 4.69
C TYR A 3 5.84 -16.86 4.41
N ILE A 4 5.73 -15.71 3.73
CA ILE A 4 4.42 -15.11 3.39
C ILE A 4 3.72 -15.96 2.34
N ILE A 5 4.46 -16.42 1.35
CA ILE A 5 3.96 -17.29 0.27
C ILE A 5 3.46 -18.61 0.87
N SER A 6 4.30 -19.32 1.63
CA SER A 6 3.95 -20.56 2.30
C SER A 6 2.75 -20.40 3.26
N PHE A 7 2.65 -19.26 3.94
CA PHE A 7 1.52 -18.96 4.80
C PHE A 7 0.21 -18.77 3.99
N MET A 8 0.28 -18.11 2.83
CA MET A 8 -0.87 -17.95 1.94
C MET A 8 -1.30 -19.26 1.28
N GLU A 9 -0.36 -20.13 0.90
CA GLU A 9 -0.65 -21.46 0.37
C GLU A 9 -1.36 -22.33 1.42
N THR A 10 -0.95 -22.23 2.68
CA THR A 10 -1.49 -23.04 3.78
C THR A 10 -2.85 -22.55 4.29
N TYR A 11 -2.99 -21.24 4.47
CA TYR A 11 -4.15 -20.60 5.13
C TYR A 11 -5.04 -19.80 4.18
N GLY A 12 -4.71 -19.73 2.90
CA GLY A 12 -5.54 -19.14 1.86
C GLY A 12 -5.91 -17.67 2.13
N TYR A 13 -7.19 -17.35 1.97
CA TYR A 13 -7.72 -15.99 2.15
C TYR A 13 -7.51 -15.41 3.56
N THR A 14 -7.45 -16.25 4.59
CA THR A 14 -7.20 -15.81 5.97
C THR A 14 -5.80 -15.24 6.10
N ALA A 15 -4.80 -15.90 5.52
CA ALA A 15 -3.43 -15.42 5.50
C ALA A 15 -3.30 -14.09 4.74
N MET A 16 -3.93 -14.01 3.56
CA MET A 16 -4.00 -12.78 2.76
C MET A 16 -4.63 -11.63 3.55
N PHE A 17 -5.77 -11.89 4.22
CA PHE A 17 -6.47 -10.89 5.03
C PHE A 17 -5.58 -10.36 6.14
N ILE A 18 -4.97 -11.27 6.94
CA ILE A 18 -4.07 -10.88 8.06
C ILE A 18 -2.87 -10.09 7.55
N ALA A 19 -2.20 -10.56 6.49
CA ALA A 19 -1.05 -9.87 5.92
C ALA A 19 -1.40 -8.45 5.44
N MET A 20 -2.54 -8.28 4.76
CA MET A 20 -3.03 -6.98 4.29
C MET A 20 -3.48 -6.06 5.43
N VAL A 21 -4.09 -6.60 6.50
CA VAL A 21 -4.43 -5.81 7.70
C VAL A 21 -3.17 -5.30 8.36
N LEU A 22 -2.17 -6.16 8.58
CA LEU A 22 -0.90 -5.79 9.19
C LEU A 22 -0.16 -4.75 8.35
N GLU A 23 -0.10 -4.93 7.02
CA GLU A 23 0.50 -3.97 6.09
C GLU A 23 -0.15 -2.59 6.25
N ASN A 24 -1.47 -2.51 6.18
CA ASN A 24 -2.20 -1.24 6.31
C ASN A 24 -2.22 -0.69 7.76
N ALA A 25 -1.86 -1.51 8.76
CA ALA A 25 -1.59 -1.10 10.14
C ALA A 25 -0.13 -0.68 10.39
N ASN A 26 0.61 -0.32 9.31
CA ASN A 26 1.98 0.20 9.31
C ASN A 26 3.08 -0.86 9.57
N VAL A 27 2.78 -2.14 9.45
CA VAL A 27 3.80 -3.19 9.42
C VAL A 27 4.44 -3.22 8.03
N PRO A 28 5.77 -3.27 7.89
CA PRO A 28 6.44 -3.21 6.58
C PRO A 28 6.32 -4.53 5.79
N ILE A 29 5.11 -4.87 5.40
CA ILE A 29 4.79 -5.98 4.51
C ILE A 29 4.50 -5.40 3.12
N PRO A 30 5.20 -5.80 2.05
CA PRO A 30 4.91 -5.30 0.72
C PRO A 30 3.60 -5.90 0.19
N SER A 31 2.57 -5.09 0.06
CA SER A 31 1.29 -5.51 -0.53
C SER A 31 1.40 -5.97 -1.97
N GLU A 32 2.39 -5.46 -2.69
CA GLU A 32 2.71 -5.85 -4.05
C GLU A 32 2.96 -7.37 -4.14
N ILE A 33 3.63 -7.91 -3.11
CA ILE A 33 3.87 -9.36 -3.02
C ILE A 33 2.59 -10.09 -2.64
N VAL A 34 1.86 -9.61 -1.62
CA VAL A 34 0.65 -10.29 -1.13
C VAL A 34 -0.44 -10.32 -2.20
N LEU A 35 -0.75 -9.17 -2.82
CA LEU A 35 -1.79 -9.07 -3.85
C LEU A 35 -1.33 -9.65 -5.19
N GLY A 36 -0.05 -9.49 -5.54
CA GLY A 36 0.53 -10.09 -6.73
C GLY A 36 0.51 -11.62 -6.68
N PHE A 37 0.89 -12.20 -5.52
CA PHE A 37 0.81 -13.65 -5.31
C PHE A 37 -0.64 -14.16 -5.25
N ALA A 38 -1.56 -13.40 -4.66
CA ALA A 38 -2.98 -13.73 -4.72
C ALA A 38 -3.50 -13.76 -6.17
N GLY A 39 -3.04 -12.83 -7.02
CA GLY A 39 -3.30 -12.84 -8.46
C GLY A 39 -2.73 -14.09 -9.16
N TYR A 40 -1.52 -14.49 -8.82
CA TYR A 40 -0.93 -15.76 -9.29
C TYR A 40 -1.79 -16.98 -8.88
N LEU A 41 -2.27 -17.03 -7.63
CA LEU A 41 -3.16 -18.12 -7.18
C LEU A 41 -4.50 -18.14 -7.92
N ILE A 42 -4.99 -16.98 -8.39
CA ILE A 42 -6.16 -16.91 -9.28
C ILE A 42 -5.84 -17.54 -10.64
N ALA A 43 -4.67 -17.25 -11.22
CA ALA A 43 -4.23 -17.85 -12.48
C ALA A 43 -4.12 -19.39 -12.38
N GLN A 44 -3.73 -19.91 -11.22
CA GLN A 44 -3.69 -21.34 -10.92
C GLN A 44 -5.06 -21.96 -10.60
N GLY A 45 -6.14 -21.18 -10.59
CA GLY A 45 -7.48 -21.65 -10.26
C GLY A 45 -7.71 -21.97 -8.76
N ILE A 46 -6.78 -21.57 -7.89
CA ILE A 46 -6.85 -21.82 -6.43
C ILE A 46 -7.71 -20.73 -5.75
N PHE A 47 -7.57 -19.48 -6.20
CA PHE A 47 -8.34 -18.35 -5.68
C PHE A 47 -9.38 -17.86 -6.69
N ASP A 48 -10.51 -17.33 -6.18
CA ASP A 48 -11.50 -16.63 -6.98
C ASP A 48 -11.21 -15.13 -7.03
N MET A 49 -11.37 -14.54 -8.22
CA MET A 49 -11.07 -13.12 -8.48
C MET A 49 -11.89 -12.18 -7.61
N HIS A 50 -13.20 -12.41 -7.52
CA HIS A 50 -14.12 -11.53 -6.77
C HIS A 50 -13.85 -11.62 -5.27
N THR A 51 -13.70 -12.82 -4.75
CA THR A 51 -13.40 -13.07 -3.34
C THR A 51 -12.06 -12.44 -2.95
N THR A 52 -11.03 -12.58 -3.78
CA THR A 52 -9.71 -11.99 -3.56
C THR A 52 -9.79 -10.46 -3.48
N MET A 53 -10.50 -9.83 -4.42
CA MET A 53 -10.70 -8.36 -4.41
C MET A 53 -11.43 -7.91 -3.16
N VAL A 54 -12.54 -8.56 -2.79
CA VAL A 54 -13.31 -8.20 -1.61
C VAL A 54 -12.48 -8.34 -0.34
N VAL A 55 -11.77 -9.47 -0.17
CA VAL A 55 -10.90 -9.72 0.97
C VAL A 55 -9.78 -8.68 1.05
N GLY A 56 -9.12 -8.36 -0.06
CA GLY A 56 -8.04 -7.36 -0.12
C GLY A 56 -8.53 -5.94 0.24
N ILE A 57 -9.69 -5.54 -0.29
CA ILE A 57 -10.28 -4.23 0.01
C ILE A 57 -10.69 -4.14 1.47
N LEU A 58 -11.41 -5.15 2.00
CA LEU A 58 -11.83 -5.18 3.41
C LEU A 58 -10.64 -5.17 4.36
N ALA A 59 -9.62 -5.97 4.09
CA ALA A 59 -8.39 -6.00 4.87
C ALA A 59 -7.68 -4.63 4.86
N GLY A 60 -7.59 -3.99 3.69
CA GLY A 60 -7.04 -2.65 3.55
C GLY A 60 -7.79 -1.61 4.38
N ILE A 61 -9.13 -1.66 4.41
CA ILE A 61 -9.96 -0.77 5.22
C ILE A 61 -9.73 -1.02 6.71
N VAL A 62 -9.80 -2.28 7.15
CA VAL A 62 -9.61 -2.65 8.57
C VAL A 62 -8.24 -2.22 9.08
N GLY A 63 -7.17 -2.55 8.35
CA GLY A 63 -5.80 -2.13 8.73
C GLY A 63 -5.64 -0.61 8.79
N SER A 64 -6.29 0.10 7.86
CA SER A 64 -6.27 1.57 7.83
C SER A 64 -7.00 2.20 9.00
N ILE A 65 -8.12 1.61 9.43
CA ILE A 65 -8.85 2.05 10.63
C ILE A 65 -7.98 1.84 11.87
N VAL A 66 -7.29 0.71 11.98
CA VAL A 66 -6.34 0.44 13.07
C VAL A 66 -5.22 1.48 13.08
N SER A 67 -4.60 1.76 11.94
CA SER A 67 -3.55 2.77 11.81
C SER A 67 -4.06 4.18 12.15
N TYR A 68 -5.25 4.55 11.67
CA TYR A 68 -5.92 5.81 12.00
C TYR A 68 -6.14 5.93 13.51
N TRP A 69 -6.72 4.90 14.14
CA TRP A 69 -6.99 4.87 15.57
C TRP A 69 -5.72 5.00 16.42
N LEU A 70 -4.63 4.33 15.99
CA LEU A 70 -3.31 4.48 16.61
C LEU A 70 -2.79 5.92 16.48
N GLY A 71 -3.02 6.58 15.35
CA GLY A 71 -2.68 7.99 15.15
C GLY A 71 -3.50 8.93 16.04
N GLU A 72 -4.80 8.72 16.12
CA GLU A 72 -5.73 9.57 16.89
C GLU A 72 -5.48 9.50 18.40
N HIS A 73 -5.26 8.30 18.94
CA HIS A 73 -5.08 8.08 20.37
C HIS A 73 -3.61 8.11 20.80
N GLY A 74 -2.70 7.64 19.94
CA GLY A 74 -1.27 7.65 20.18
C GLY A 74 -0.61 9.01 19.91
N GLY A 75 -1.07 9.70 18.89
CA GLY A 75 -0.71 11.06 18.50
C GLY A 75 0.71 11.51 18.83
N ARG A 76 0.81 12.70 19.40
CA ARG A 76 2.06 13.33 19.81
C ARG A 76 2.92 12.52 20.80
N PRO A 77 2.36 11.82 21.84
CA PRO A 77 3.17 10.99 22.74
C PRO A 77 3.86 9.80 22.09
N LEU A 78 3.15 9.12 21.18
CA LEU A 78 3.70 7.99 20.44
C LEU A 78 4.79 8.45 19.48
N LEU A 79 4.58 9.60 18.86
CA LEU A 79 5.54 10.25 17.97
C LEU A 79 6.82 10.64 18.69
N LEU A 80 6.73 11.23 19.87
CA LEU A 80 7.91 11.59 20.68
C LEU A 80 8.70 10.36 21.13
N LYS A 81 8.02 9.25 21.44
CA LYS A 81 8.64 8.02 21.93
C LYS A 81 9.20 7.12 20.81
N TYR A 82 8.47 7.00 19.70
CA TYR A 82 8.76 6.03 18.64
C TYR A 82 9.03 6.68 17.26
N GLY A 83 8.90 7.99 17.12
CA GLY A 83 9.06 8.70 15.84
C GLY A 83 10.40 8.46 15.16
N LYS A 84 11.46 8.21 15.95
CA LYS A 84 12.79 7.85 15.41
C LYS A 84 12.78 6.57 14.57
N TYR A 85 11.95 5.60 14.95
CA TYR A 85 11.85 4.30 14.27
C TYR A 85 10.99 4.33 13.01
N ILE A 86 10.06 5.29 12.91
CA ILE A 86 9.15 5.45 11.77
C ILE A 86 9.51 6.65 10.87
N PHE A 87 10.71 7.25 11.08
CA PHE A 87 11.17 8.44 10.34
C PHE A 87 10.19 9.62 10.36
N PHE A 88 9.35 9.70 11.40
CA PHE A 88 8.33 10.71 11.56
C PHE A 88 8.74 11.66 12.69
N ASN A 89 8.84 12.98 12.40
CA ASN A 89 9.22 14.00 13.36
C ASN A 89 8.12 15.08 13.47
N GLU A 90 8.26 16.00 14.42
CA GLU A 90 7.29 17.07 14.69
C GLU A 90 7.03 17.93 13.46
N HIS A 91 8.05 18.24 12.67
CA HIS A 91 7.89 18.99 11.42
C HIS A 91 7.02 18.26 10.39
N LYS A 92 7.18 16.94 10.26
CA LYS A 92 6.33 16.11 9.38
C LYS A 92 4.89 16.02 9.90
N PHE A 93 4.70 16.07 11.22
CA PHE A 93 3.38 16.15 11.82
C PHE A 93 2.65 17.44 11.42
N GLU A 94 3.27 18.59 11.61
CA GLU A 94 2.69 19.89 11.21
C GLU A 94 2.41 19.95 9.71
N LEU A 95 3.30 19.38 8.89
CA LEU A 95 3.11 19.30 7.45
C LEU A 95 1.88 18.43 7.09
N ALA A 96 1.72 17.28 7.76
CA ALA A 96 0.58 16.42 7.58
C ALA A 96 -0.73 17.13 8.00
N GLU A 97 -0.74 17.79 9.16
CA GLU A 97 -1.89 18.55 9.64
C GLU A 97 -2.30 19.67 8.65
N LYS A 98 -1.33 20.44 8.16
CA LYS A 98 -1.56 21.45 7.12
C LYS A 98 -2.09 20.83 5.82
N MET A 99 -1.56 19.69 5.43
CA MET A 99 -2.01 18.95 4.24
C MET A 99 -3.46 18.47 4.39
N PHE A 100 -3.83 17.89 5.54
CA PHE A 100 -5.20 17.44 5.79
C PHE A 100 -6.19 18.61 5.91
N ASN A 101 -5.78 19.71 6.52
CA ASN A 101 -6.59 20.93 6.60
C ASN A 101 -6.82 21.56 5.22
N LYS A 102 -5.86 21.46 4.30
CA LYS A 102 -5.94 22.05 2.95
C LYS A 102 -6.63 21.15 1.94
N TYR A 103 -6.30 19.84 1.93
CA TYR A 103 -6.72 18.92 0.88
C TYR A 103 -7.72 17.85 1.37
N GLY A 104 -7.87 17.66 2.68
CA GLY A 104 -8.82 16.74 3.26
C GLY A 104 -8.69 15.31 2.71
N GLY A 105 -9.82 14.75 2.29
CA GLY A 105 -9.88 13.38 1.75
C GLY A 105 -9.13 13.15 0.46
N VAL A 106 -8.92 14.20 -0.35
CA VAL A 106 -8.12 14.13 -1.58
C VAL A 106 -6.69 13.71 -1.26
N ALA A 107 -6.14 14.16 -0.12
CA ALA A 107 -4.82 13.71 0.35
C ALA A 107 -4.79 12.22 0.70
N VAL A 108 -5.87 11.69 1.29
CA VAL A 108 -6.01 10.25 1.55
C VAL A 108 -6.03 9.47 0.23
N PHE A 109 -6.86 9.87 -0.72
CA PHE A 109 -7.00 9.21 -2.02
C PHE A 109 -5.67 9.12 -2.76
N PHE A 110 -5.03 10.26 -3.03
CA PHE A 110 -3.75 10.27 -3.76
C PHE A 110 -2.61 9.63 -2.97
N GLY A 111 -2.59 9.80 -1.63
CA GLY A 111 -1.63 9.12 -0.78
C GLY A 111 -1.72 7.60 -0.90
N ARG A 112 -2.93 7.06 -1.11
CA ARG A 112 -3.15 5.63 -1.29
C ARG A 112 -2.75 5.09 -2.66
N LEU A 113 -2.67 5.93 -3.66
CA LEU A 113 -2.18 5.55 -5.00
C LEU A 113 -0.64 5.57 -5.09
N LEU A 114 0.05 6.09 -4.06
CA LEU A 114 1.51 6.16 -4.06
C LEU A 114 2.10 5.01 -3.25
N PRO A 115 2.97 4.17 -3.84
CA PRO A 115 3.69 3.12 -3.13
C PRO A 115 4.45 3.69 -1.92
N GLY A 116 4.41 2.99 -0.78
CA GLY A 116 5.05 3.42 0.46
C GLY A 116 4.32 4.54 1.23
N VAL A 117 3.64 5.47 0.56
CA VAL A 117 2.82 6.49 1.24
C VAL A 117 1.50 5.89 1.71
N ARG A 118 0.93 4.98 0.92
CA ARG A 118 -0.39 4.36 1.16
C ARG A 118 -0.52 3.69 2.53
N THR A 119 0.54 3.03 2.99
CA THR A 119 0.61 2.35 4.28
C THR A 119 0.57 3.33 5.44
N PHE A 120 1.26 4.47 5.29
CA PHE A 120 1.47 5.42 6.36
C PHE A 120 0.46 6.56 6.39
N ILE A 121 -0.29 6.83 5.31
CA ILE A 121 -1.20 7.98 5.21
C ILE A 121 -2.32 7.97 6.27
N SER A 122 -2.71 6.78 6.74
CA SER A 122 -3.76 6.59 7.74
C SER A 122 -3.37 7.11 9.12
N PHE A 123 -2.10 6.94 9.49
CA PHE A 123 -1.60 7.39 10.79
C PHE A 123 -1.63 8.92 10.95
N PRO A 124 -1.06 9.74 10.04
CA PRO A 124 -1.20 11.20 10.11
C PRO A 124 -2.64 11.70 9.94
N ALA A 125 -3.51 10.97 9.22
CA ALA A 125 -4.93 11.31 9.16
C ALA A 125 -5.60 11.20 10.54
N GLY A 126 -5.27 10.15 11.30
CA GLY A 126 -5.71 9.98 12.69
C GLY A 126 -5.14 11.06 13.61
N MET A 127 -3.85 11.36 13.51
CA MET A 127 -3.22 12.42 14.31
C MET A 127 -3.85 13.81 14.06
N ALA A 128 -4.19 14.11 12.80
CA ALA A 128 -4.90 15.33 12.42
C ALA A 128 -6.39 15.31 12.81
N ARG A 129 -6.89 14.21 13.40
CA ARG A 129 -8.32 13.99 13.72
C ARG A 129 -9.24 14.25 12.54
N TYR A 130 -8.78 13.87 11.33
CA TYR A 130 -9.61 14.01 10.14
C TYR A 130 -10.89 13.17 10.30
N PRO A 131 -12.10 13.66 9.96
CA PRO A 131 -13.35 12.97 10.28
C PRO A 131 -13.34 11.51 9.76
N MET A 132 -13.53 10.54 10.66
CA MET A 132 -13.41 9.10 10.41
C MET A 132 -14.25 8.65 9.20
N TRP A 133 -15.49 9.13 9.08
CA TRP A 133 -16.37 8.73 7.99
C TRP A 133 -15.84 9.17 6.62
N HIS A 134 -15.36 10.40 6.51
CA HIS A 134 -14.72 10.89 5.29
C HIS A 134 -13.42 10.13 5.00
N PHE A 135 -12.62 9.82 6.04
CA PHE A 135 -11.43 9.01 5.91
C PHE A 135 -11.74 7.63 5.31
N ILE A 136 -12.80 6.94 5.80
CA ILE A 136 -13.21 5.63 5.29
C ILE A 136 -13.60 5.71 3.81
N ILE A 137 -14.42 6.69 3.42
CA ILE A 137 -14.85 6.86 2.02
C ILE A 137 -13.64 7.02 1.09
N TRP A 138 -12.74 7.94 1.42
CA TRP A 138 -11.54 8.18 0.59
C TRP A 138 -10.56 7.02 0.63
N THR A 139 -10.50 6.28 1.73
CA THR A 139 -9.75 5.03 1.87
C THR A 139 -10.28 3.97 0.91
N VAL A 140 -11.59 3.74 0.89
CA VAL A 140 -12.24 2.78 -0.01
C VAL A 140 -11.94 3.15 -1.46
N LEU A 141 -12.18 4.42 -1.84
CA LEU A 141 -11.95 4.91 -3.19
C LEU A 141 -10.49 4.74 -3.65
N GLY A 142 -9.52 4.94 -2.76
CA GLY A 142 -8.10 4.78 -3.07
C GLY A 142 -7.63 3.32 -3.04
N THR A 143 -8.23 2.46 -2.21
CA THR A 143 -7.84 1.05 -2.08
C THR A 143 -8.33 0.21 -3.26
N ILE A 144 -9.52 0.48 -3.79
CA ILE A 144 -10.11 -0.26 -4.90
C ILE A 144 -9.20 -0.30 -6.12
N PRO A 145 -8.78 0.83 -6.73
CA PRO A 145 -7.98 0.80 -7.94
C PRO A 145 -6.62 0.14 -7.72
N TRP A 146 -6.01 0.32 -6.54
CA TRP A 146 -4.74 -0.32 -6.21
C TRP A 146 -4.86 -1.84 -6.10
N THR A 147 -5.88 -2.34 -5.39
CA THR A 147 -6.13 -3.77 -5.24
C THR A 147 -6.42 -4.42 -6.59
N ILE A 148 -7.29 -3.80 -7.41
CA ILE A 148 -7.60 -4.29 -8.75
C ILE A 148 -6.34 -4.38 -9.60
N LEU A 149 -5.53 -3.32 -9.61
CA LEU A 149 -4.29 -3.25 -10.40
C LEU A 149 -3.34 -4.40 -10.04
N LEU A 150 -3.03 -4.57 -8.75
CA LEU A 150 -2.05 -5.56 -8.33
C LEU A 150 -2.54 -6.99 -8.49
N VAL A 151 -3.79 -7.27 -8.15
CA VAL A 151 -4.39 -8.61 -8.34
C VAL A 151 -4.45 -8.95 -9.83
N TYR A 152 -4.85 -8.00 -10.69
CA TYR A 152 -4.89 -8.22 -12.12
C TYR A 152 -3.51 -8.43 -12.72
N LEU A 153 -2.52 -7.61 -12.35
CA LEU A 153 -1.14 -7.81 -12.77
C LEU A 153 -0.59 -9.17 -12.33
N GLY A 154 -0.83 -9.55 -11.06
CA GLY A 154 -0.42 -10.86 -10.56
C GLY A 154 -1.05 -12.02 -11.31
N LYS A 155 -2.33 -11.89 -11.69
CA LYS A 155 -3.04 -12.87 -12.51
C LYS A 155 -2.42 -12.99 -13.91
N VAL A 156 -2.25 -11.88 -14.61
CA VAL A 156 -1.67 -11.87 -15.96
C VAL A 156 -0.23 -12.43 -15.96
N LEU A 157 0.57 -12.06 -14.96
CA LEU A 157 1.92 -12.59 -14.80
C LEU A 157 1.88 -14.10 -14.49
N GLY A 158 0.91 -14.55 -13.70
CA GLY A 158 0.71 -15.97 -13.38
C GLY A 158 0.27 -16.81 -14.57
N GLU A 159 -0.62 -16.28 -15.42
CA GLU A 159 -1.08 -16.94 -16.66
C GLU A 159 0.04 -17.07 -17.69
N ASN A 160 0.97 -16.11 -17.73
CA ASN A 160 2.07 -16.08 -18.69
C ASN A 160 3.43 -16.42 -18.04
N TRP A 161 3.42 -17.15 -16.92
CA TRP A 161 4.62 -17.44 -16.14
C TRP A 161 5.69 -18.19 -16.95
N GLN A 162 5.29 -19.10 -17.81
CA GLN A 162 6.22 -19.87 -18.66
C GLN A 162 6.85 -18.98 -19.74
N ASP A 163 6.05 -18.11 -20.35
CA ASP A 163 6.54 -17.14 -21.36
C ASP A 163 7.49 -16.13 -20.71
N LEU A 164 7.21 -15.71 -19.48
CA LEU A 164 8.08 -14.81 -18.70
C LEU A 164 9.45 -15.42 -18.36
N ILE A 165 9.51 -16.73 -18.12
CA ILE A 165 10.79 -17.40 -17.89
C ILE A 165 11.63 -17.43 -19.17
N GLU A 166 11.00 -17.59 -20.32
CA GLU A 166 11.67 -17.60 -21.62
C GLU A 166 12.16 -16.21 -22.05
N TYR A 167 11.41 -15.14 -21.72
CA TYR A 167 11.76 -13.72 -21.99
C TYR A 167 12.47 -13.01 -20.83
N ASN A 168 12.98 -13.75 -19.86
CA ASN A 168 13.41 -13.26 -18.53
C ASN A 168 14.44 -12.11 -18.56
N HIS A 169 15.32 -12.03 -19.57
CA HIS A 169 16.34 -10.98 -19.63
C HIS A 169 15.80 -9.64 -20.17
N GLU A 170 14.98 -9.65 -21.19
CA GLU A 170 14.50 -8.42 -21.82
C GLU A 170 13.44 -7.72 -20.98
N PHE A 171 12.55 -8.49 -20.31
CA PHE A 171 11.50 -7.97 -19.46
C PHE A 171 12.05 -7.35 -18.15
N LEU A 172 13.03 -8.02 -17.51
CA LEU A 172 13.74 -7.48 -16.34
C LEU A 172 14.48 -6.18 -16.68
N ILE A 173 15.15 -6.13 -17.81
CA ILE A 173 15.83 -4.92 -18.30
C ILE A 173 14.80 -3.83 -18.55
N GLY A 174 13.67 -4.13 -19.20
CA GLY A 174 12.58 -3.18 -19.43
C GLY A 174 12.01 -2.60 -18.14
N MET A 175 11.75 -3.43 -17.12
CA MET A 175 11.28 -2.96 -15.81
C MET A 175 12.31 -2.09 -15.09
N ILE A 176 13.59 -2.47 -15.12
CA ILE A 176 14.68 -1.69 -14.52
C ILE A 176 14.80 -0.33 -15.24
N VAL A 177 14.73 -0.30 -16.57
CA VAL A 177 14.79 0.93 -17.35
C VAL A 177 13.62 1.86 -17.03
N VAL A 178 12.38 1.34 -16.96
CA VAL A 178 11.20 2.13 -16.57
C VAL A 178 11.35 2.68 -15.14
N PHE A 179 11.81 1.86 -14.21
CA PHE A 179 12.05 2.30 -12.83
C PHE A 179 13.12 3.39 -12.75
N VAL A 180 14.23 3.24 -13.50
CA VAL A 180 15.31 4.23 -13.57
C VAL A 180 14.82 5.53 -14.20
N ILE A 181 14.01 5.47 -15.26
CA ILE A 181 13.42 6.66 -15.90
C ILE A 181 12.51 7.39 -14.92
N ILE A 182 11.63 6.67 -14.21
CA ILE A 182 10.74 7.27 -13.20
C ILE A 182 11.57 7.92 -12.09
N ALA A 183 12.56 7.22 -11.55
CA ALA A 183 13.45 7.75 -10.53
C ALA A 183 14.24 8.98 -11.01
N ALA A 184 14.75 8.96 -12.24
CA ALA A 184 15.45 10.08 -12.86
C ALA A 184 14.54 11.31 -13.07
N VAL A 185 13.31 11.09 -13.55
CA VAL A 185 12.32 12.17 -13.75
C VAL A 185 11.92 12.80 -12.39
N LEU A 186 11.69 11.97 -11.38
CA LEU A 186 11.36 12.45 -10.03
C LEU A 186 12.56 13.18 -9.40
N GLY A 187 13.76 12.65 -9.54
CA GLY A 187 15.01 13.27 -9.09
C GLY A 187 15.28 14.61 -9.77
N PHE A 188 15.09 14.68 -11.09
CA PHE A 188 15.25 15.91 -11.86
C PHE A 188 14.22 16.98 -11.50
N ARG A 189 12.94 16.59 -11.31
CA ARG A 189 11.88 17.51 -10.81
C ARG A 189 12.20 18.01 -9.41
N TYR A 190 12.67 17.16 -8.52
CA TYR A 190 13.08 17.54 -7.16
C TYR A 190 14.24 18.53 -7.16
N TYR A 191 15.27 18.31 -8.02
CA TYR A 191 16.42 19.19 -8.13
C TYR A 191 16.06 20.55 -8.74
N ARG A 192 15.17 20.57 -9.75
CA ARG A 192 14.70 21.81 -10.38
C ARG A 192 13.84 22.69 -9.46
N ASN A 193 13.10 22.09 -8.54
CA ASN A 193 12.29 22.83 -7.57
C ASN A 193 13.07 23.38 -6.36
N ARG A 194 14.37 23.07 -6.29
CA ARG A 194 15.27 23.62 -5.25
C ARG A 194 16.14 24.80 -5.73
N ARG A 195 16.06 25.11 -7.00
CA ARG A 195 16.64 26.35 -7.57
C ARG A 195 15.54 27.38 -7.81
#